data_f1cae7a2e459fba4c12c1e9c0850b38c
#
_entry.id   f1cae7a2e459fba4c12c1e9c0850b38c
#
_cell.length_a   1.000
_cell.length_b   1.000
_cell.length_c   1.000
_cell.angle_alpha   90.00
_cell.angle_beta   90.00
_cell.angle_gamma   90.00
#
_symmetry.space_group_name_H-M   'P 1'
#
loop_
_entity.id
_entity.type
_entity.pdbx_description
1 polymer ?
#
loop_
_entity_poly.entity_id
_entity_poly.type
_entity_poly.pdbx_seq_one_letter_code
_entity_poly.pdbx_strand_id
1 'polypeptide(L)'
;MNPTKPVPSDAELRRKLTKDQYHVTREGGTETAFHNAYWDNHVPGIYVDVITGEPLFSSLDKFDSGTGWPSFTKPISKANVVEKRDSSFGMERTEVRSKSSESHLGHVFDDGPAPTGERYCVNSAALHFIPVEKLKEEGYGQYLSLFQSQQSEGQQPQGQE
;
A
#
# COMPACT_ATOMS: atom_id res chain seq x y z
N MET A 1 -14.21 -4.27 -12.20
CA MET A 1 -13.41 -5.48 -11.99
C MET A 1 -11.94 -5.13 -11.84
N ASN A 2 -11.29 -5.67 -10.85
CA ASN A 2 -9.87 -5.41 -10.62
C ASN A 2 -9.01 -6.22 -11.57
N PRO A 3 -7.89 -5.65 -12.03
CA PRO A 3 -6.96 -6.39 -12.87
C PRO A 3 -6.02 -7.28 -12.05
N THR A 4 -6.52 -7.83 -10.95
CA THR A 4 -5.72 -8.69 -10.08
C THR A 4 -5.34 -9.96 -10.82
N LYS A 5 -4.06 -10.30 -10.80
CA LYS A 5 -3.51 -11.42 -11.55
C LYS A 5 -3.08 -12.54 -10.61
N PRO A 6 -3.00 -13.77 -11.13
CA PRO A 6 -2.47 -14.86 -10.30
C PRO A 6 -1.00 -14.66 -10.00
N VAL A 7 -0.52 -15.34 -8.95
CA VAL A 7 0.89 -15.27 -8.56
C VAL A 7 1.70 -16.15 -9.51
N PRO A 8 2.74 -15.60 -10.14
CA PRO A 8 3.61 -16.41 -11.00
C PRO A 8 4.44 -17.40 -10.20
N SER A 9 5.11 -18.32 -10.90
CA SER A 9 6.02 -19.27 -10.25
C SER A 9 7.18 -18.53 -9.61
N ASP A 10 7.83 -19.19 -8.66
CA ASP A 10 8.99 -18.59 -7.99
C ASP A 10 10.09 -18.22 -8.98
N ALA A 11 10.35 -19.08 -9.95
CA ALA A 11 11.36 -18.78 -10.96
C ALA A 11 11.01 -17.53 -11.75
N GLU A 12 9.74 -17.34 -12.07
CA GLU A 12 9.32 -16.17 -12.81
C GLU A 12 9.39 -14.92 -11.96
N LEU A 13 9.03 -15.01 -10.69
CA LEU A 13 9.15 -13.89 -9.76
C LEU A 13 10.60 -13.43 -9.63
N ARG A 14 11.54 -14.39 -9.57
CA ARG A 14 12.97 -14.04 -9.48
C ARG A 14 13.45 -13.30 -10.71
N ARG A 15 12.86 -13.59 -11.87
CA ARG A 15 13.22 -12.89 -13.10
C ARG A 15 12.58 -11.51 -13.20
N LYS A 16 11.34 -11.37 -12.77
CA LYS A 16 10.55 -10.15 -12.96
C LYS A 16 10.77 -9.09 -11.89
N LEU A 17 10.96 -9.52 -10.66
CA LEU A 17 11.11 -8.60 -9.55
C LEU A 17 12.56 -8.19 -9.40
N THR A 18 12.76 -6.97 -8.87
CA THR A 18 14.10 -6.58 -8.45
C THR A 18 14.48 -7.40 -7.22
N LYS A 19 15.76 -7.37 -6.86
CA LYS A 19 16.23 -8.04 -5.65
C LYS A 19 15.48 -7.57 -4.43
N ASP A 20 15.29 -6.26 -4.30
CA ASP A 20 14.58 -5.70 -3.15
C ASP A 20 13.13 -6.12 -3.13
N GLN A 21 12.47 -6.09 -4.28
CA GLN A 21 11.07 -6.52 -4.37
C GLN A 21 10.92 -7.98 -3.97
N TYR A 22 11.81 -8.84 -4.46
CA TYR A 22 11.75 -10.25 -4.10
C TYR A 22 12.03 -10.47 -2.61
N HIS A 23 13.07 -9.80 -2.11
CA HIS A 23 13.45 -9.93 -0.70
C HIS A 23 12.31 -9.52 0.23
N VAL A 24 11.66 -8.41 -0.06
CA VAL A 24 10.55 -7.93 0.78
C VAL A 24 9.34 -8.84 0.67
N THR A 25 8.91 -9.13 -0.57
CA THR A 25 7.62 -9.82 -0.76
C THR A 25 7.70 -11.31 -0.45
N ARG A 26 8.79 -11.96 -0.80
CA ARG A 26 8.90 -13.42 -0.67
C ARG A 26 9.71 -13.87 0.51
N GLU A 27 10.63 -13.04 0.99
CA GLU A 27 11.53 -13.42 2.07
C GLU A 27 11.29 -12.65 3.35
N GLY A 28 10.27 -11.79 3.37
CA GLY A 28 9.92 -11.04 4.57
C GLY A 28 10.91 -9.96 4.95
N GLY A 29 11.66 -9.45 3.98
CA GLY A 29 12.66 -8.43 4.24
C GLY A 29 12.06 -7.06 4.45
N THR A 30 12.91 -6.12 4.86
CA THR A 30 12.55 -4.72 5.07
C THR A 30 13.50 -3.84 4.29
N GLU A 31 12.94 -2.92 3.50
CA GLU A 31 13.77 -1.98 2.74
C GLU A 31 14.33 -0.90 3.65
N THR A 32 15.30 -0.13 3.14
CA THR A 32 15.95 0.91 3.92
C THR A 32 15.05 2.13 4.08
N ALA A 33 14.93 2.60 5.32
CA ALA A 33 14.14 3.79 5.63
C ALA A 33 14.71 4.99 4.88
N PHE A 34 13.82 5.84 4.34
CA PHE A 34 14.16 7.06 3.61
C PHE A 34 14.89 6.81 2.29
N HIS A 35 15.08 5.54 1.91
CA HIS A 35 15.73 5.16 0.66
C HIS A 35 14.86 4.15 -0.06
N ASN A 36 13.62 4.56 -0.35
CA ASN A 36 12.67 3.70 -1.06
C ASN A 36 11.75 4.60 -1.87
N ALA A 37 10.95 4.00 -2.75
CA ALA A 37 10.28 4.76 -3.80
C ALA A 37 9.18 5.69 -3.29
N TYR A 38 8.45 5.30 -2.25
CA TYR A 38 7.20 5.98 -1.94
C TYR A 38 7.11 6.59 -0.54
N TRP A 39 8.18 6.57 0.26
CA TRP A 39 8.06 7.08 1.62
C TRP A 39 7.59 8.54 1.64
N ASP A 40 8.02 9.34 0.65
CA ASP A 40 7.66 10.75 0.58
C ASP A 40 6.82 11.07 -0.65
N ASN A 41 6.14 10.09 -1.22
CA ASN A 41 5.28 10.31 -2.38
C ASN A 41 3.95 10.90 -1.91
N HIS A 42 3.63 12.09 -2.40
CA HIS A 42 2.37 12.78 -2.06
C HIS A 42 1.45 12.91 -3.26
N VAL A 43 1.77 12.29 -4.37
CA VAL A 43 0.94 12.34 -5.58
C VAL A 43 -0.35 11.55 -5.34
N PRO A 44 -1.52 12.08 -5.72
CA PRO A 44 -2.78 11.34 -5.56
C PRO A 44 -2.81 10.09 -6.42
N GLY A 45 -3.24 8.99 -5.83
CA GLY A 45 -3.32 7.72 -6.54
C GLY A 45 -3.51 6.56 -5.58
N ILE A 46 -3.38 5.34 -6.09
CA ILE A 46 -3.50 4.15 -5.27
C ILE A 46 -2.22 3.32 -5.36
N TYR A 47 -2.02 2.48 -4.35
CA TYR A 47 -0.88 1.58 -4.25
C TYR A 47 -1.39 0.16 -4.34
N VAL A 48 -0.89 -0.57 -5.32
CA VAL A 48 -1.35 -1.94 -5.57
C VAL A 48 -0.22 -2.93 -5.29
N ASP A 49 -0.60 -4.20 -5.11
CA ASP A 49 0.35 -5.29 -4.93
C ASP A 49 1.28 -5.36 -6.14
N VAL A 50 2.59 -5.33 -5.91
CA VAL A 50 3.56 -5.30 -7.00
C VAL A 50 3.51 -6.59 -7.83
N ILE A 51 3.01 -7.68 -7.27
CA ILE A 51 2.95 -8.96 -7.96
C ILE A 51 1.61 -9.15 -8.67
N THR A 52 0.49 -8.94 -7.97
CA THR A 52 -0.83 -9.28 -8.48
C THR A 52 -1.64 -8.09 -8.97
N GLY A 53 -1.28 -6.87 -8.55
CA GLY A 53 -2.06 -5.69 -8.88
C GLY A 53 -3.25 -5.46 -7.96
N GLU A 54 -3.38 -6.24 -6.88
CA GLU A 54 -4.48 -6.05 -5.94
C GLU A 54 -4.41 -4.66 -5.31
N PRO A 55 -5.50 -3.86 -5.33
CA PRO A 55 -5.49 -2.55 -4.68
C PRO A 55 -5.33 -2.69 -3.18
N LEU A 56 -4.36 -1.99 -2.61
CA LEU A 56 -4.05 -2.15 -1.19
C LEU A 56 -4.24 -0.87 -0.40
N PHE A 57 -3.70 0.25 -0.85
CA PHE A 57 -3.76 1.51 -0.10
C PHE A 57 -4.03 2.69 -1.03
N SER A 58 -4.59 3.75 -0.46
CA SER A 58 -4.89 4.98 -1.18
C SER A 58 -4.06 6.13 -0.63
N SER A 59 -3.67 7.05 -1.51
CA SER A 59 -2.98 8.26 -1.08
C SER A 59 -3.83 9.08 -0.12
N LEU A 60 -5.15 8.90 -0.16
CA LEU A 60 -6.05 9.63 0.75
C LEU A 60 -5.85 9.21 2.20
N ASP A 61 -5.32 8.02 2.43
CA ASP A 61 -5.07 7.49 3.77
C ASP A 61 -3.59 7.53 4.14
N LYS A 62 -2.75 8.07 3.28
CA LYS A 62 -1.32 8.14 3.51
C LYS A 62 -0.98 9.38 4.36
N PHE A 63 -0.03 9.22 5.27
CA PHE A 63 0.43 10.35 6.08
C PHE A 63 1.94 10.23 6.31
N ASP A 64 2.55 11.37 6.67
CA ASP A 64 3.99 11.42 6.93
C ASP A 64 4.24 11.02 8.38
N SER A 65 4.68 9.79 8.58
CA SER A 65 4.89 9.25 9.91
C SER A 65 6.26 9.58 10.48
N GLY A 66 7.18 10.01 9.63
CA GLY A 66 8.56 10.28 10.07
C GLY A 66 9.41 9.04 10.17
N THR A 67 8.88 7.86 9.82
CA THR A 67 9.63 6.61 9.94
C THR A 67 10.52 6.29 8.76
N GLY A 68 10.24 6.91 7.60
CA GLY A 68 11.01 6.63 6.40
C GLY A 68 10.42 5.55 5.52
N TRP A 69 9.23 5.07 5.86
CA TRP A 69 8.46 4.13 5.05
C TRP A 69 7.07 4.70 4.80
N PRO A 70 6.44 4.33 3.66
CA PRO A 70 5.05 4.76 3.43
C PRO A 70 4.15 4.31 4.57
N SER A 71 3.32 5.21 5.04
CA SER A 71 2.45 4.95 6.19
C SER A 71 1.02 5.34 5.85
N PHE A 72 0.08 4.48 6.25
CA PHE A 72 -1.34 4.65 5.93
C PHE A 72 -2.18 4.40 7.17
N THR A 73 -3.34 5.07 7.24
CA THR A 73 -4.24 4.90 8.37
C THR A 73 -5.11 3.66 8.23
N LYS A 74 -5.29 3.19 6.99
CA LYS A 74 -6.11 2.00 6.73
C LYS A 74 -5.87 1.53 5.30
N PRO A 75 -6.16 0.25 5.00
CA PRO A 75 -6.14 -0.21 3.61
C PRO A 75 -7.41 0.25 2.88
N ILE A 76 -7.40 0.17 1.56
CA ILE A 76 -8.59 0.46 0.76
C ILE A 76 -9.73 -0.47 1.19
N SER A 77 -9.42 -1.73 1.41
CA SER A 77 -10.38 -2.70 1.93
C SER A 77 -9.63 -3.67 2.83
N LYS A 78 -10.16 -3.89 4.03
CA LYS A 78 -9.54 -4.85 4.95
C LYS A 78 -9.56 -6.27 4.39
N ALA A 79 -10.47 -6.54 3.44
CA ALA A 79 -10.53 -7.84 2.80
C ALA A 79 -9.32 -8.14 1.93
N ASN A 80 -8.55 -7.11 1.56
CA ASN A 80 -7.41 -7.28 0.66
C ASN A 80 -6.10 -7.54 1.39
N VAL A 81 -6.11 -7.47 2.72
CA VAL A 81 -4.90 -7.71 3.53
C VAL A 81 -5.19 -8.74 4.60
N VAL A 82 -4.13 -9.38 5.08
CA VAL A 82 -4.19 -10.36 6.15
C VAL A 82 -3.22 -9.93 7.24
N GLU A 83 -3.64 -10.04 8.50
CA GLU A 83 -2.78 -9.72 9.63
C GLU A 83 -2.33 -11.01 10.31
N LYS A 84 -1.04 -11.08 10.63
CA LYS A 84 -0.46 -12.25 11.28
C LYS A 84 0.41 -11.82 12.43
N ARG A 85 0.42 -12.61 13.47
CA ARG A 85 1.29 -12.37 14.62
C ARG A 85 2.75 -12.55 14.20
N ASP A 86 3.60 -11.63 14.62
CA ASP A 86 5.01 -11.65 14.30
C ASP A 86 5.81 -11.47 15.61
N SER A 87 6.46 -12.53 16.04
CA SER A 87 7.23 -12.51 17.29
C SER A 87 8.73 -12.47 17.04
N SER A 88 9.15 -12.15 15.81
CA SER A 88 10.57 -12.14 15.49
C SER A 88 11.31 -11.05 16.26
N PHE A 89 12.60 -11.25 16.44
CA PHE A 89 13.50 -10.31 17.12
C PHE A 89 13.06 -9.98 18.54
N GLY A 90 12.35 -10.91 19.19
CA GLY A 90 11.91 -10.70 20.56
C GLY A 90 10.81 -9.66 20.71
N MET A 91 10.20 -9.25 19.63
CA MET A 91 9.13 -8.25 19.64
C MET A 91 7.81 -8.87 19.24
N GLU A 92 6.72 -8.33 19.80
CA GLU A 92 5.38 -8.74 19.41
C GLU A 92 4.81 -7.68 18.50
N ARG A 93 4.67 -8.02 17.22
CA ARG A 93 4.13 -7.10 16.22
C ARG A 93 3.06 -7.80 15.41
N THR A 94 2.28 -7.01 14.67
CA THR A 94 1.28 -7.55 13.76
C THR A 94 1.77 -7.31 12.35
N GLU A 95 2.09 -8.40 11.65
CA GLU A 95 2.52 -8.35 10.26
C GLU A 95 1.32 -8.20 9.35
N VAL A 96 1.46 -7.39 8.30
CA VAL A 96 0.43 -7.21 7.27
C VAL A 96 0.93 -7.84 5.98
N ARG A 97 0.10 -8.68 5.38
CA ARG A 97 0.38 -9.32 4.10
C ARG A 97 -0.73 -9.05 3.11
N SER A 98 -0.39 -9.06 1.83
CA SER A 98 -1.38 -9.01 0.77
C SER A 98 -2.13 -10.33 0.75
N LYS A 99 -3.46 -10.28 0.69
CA LYS A 99 -4.24 -11.51 0.64
C LYS A 99 -4.03 -12.27 -0.66
N SER A 100 -3.94 -11.56 -1.78
CA SER A 100 -3.89 -12.22 -3.09
C SER A 100 -2.54 -12.88 -3.38
N SER A 101 -1.43 -12.33 -2.87
CA SER A 101 -0.11 -12.86 -3.17
C SER A 101 0.57 -13.45 -1.94
N GLU A 102 0.02 -13.19 -0.75
CA GLU A 102 0.64 -13.54 0.53
C GLU A 102 1.99 -12.87 0.71
N SER A 103 2.22 -11.77 -0.03
CA SER A 103 3.45 -11.00 0.09
C SER A 103 3.52 -10.28 1.42
N HIS A 104 4.70 -10.29 2.01
CA HIS A 104 4.97 -9.46 3.18
C HIS A 104 4.89 -8.00 2.74
N LEU A 105 4.04 -7.21 3.40
CA LEU A 105 3.92 -5.78 3.12
C LEU A 105 4.64 -4.96 4.18
N GLY A 106 4.41 -5.27 5.44
CA GLY A 106 4.96 -4.53 6.56
C GLY A 106 4.26 -4.92 7.83
N HIS A 107 3.99 -3.93 8.67
CA HIS A 107 3.37 -4.15 9.99
C HIS A 107 2.35 -3.06 10.27
N VAL A 108 1.39 -3.36 11.14
CA VAL A 108 0.43 -2.37 11.59
C VAL A 108 0.63 -2.14 13.09
N PHE A 109 0.59 -0.86 13.49
CA PHE A 109 0.79 -0.41 14.87
C PHE A 109 -0.43 0.39 15.30
N ASP A 110 -0.60 0.57 16.61
CA ASP A 110 -1.75 1.29 17.16
C ASP A 110 -1.40 2.73 17.54
N ASP A 111 -0.35 3.29 16.99
CA ASP A 111 0.11 4.64 17.28
C ASP A 111 -0.11 5.58 16.08
N GLY A 112 -1.17 5.36 15.32
CA GLY A 112 -1.50 6.17 14.17
C GLY A 112 -2.47 7.30 14.50
N PRO A 113 -2.74 8.16 13.51
CA PRO A 113 -3.63 9.29 13.73
C PRO A 113 -5.10 8.87 13.72
N ALA A 114 -5.96 9.74 14.28
CA ALA A 114 -7.39 9.55 14.19
C ALA A 114 -7.80 9.60 12.72
N PRO A 115 -8.92 8.95 12.33
CA PRO A 115 -9.89 8.30 13.21
C PRO A 115 -9.56 6.84 13.55
N THR A 116 -8.71 6.16 12.78
CA THR A 116 -8.49 4.75 13.02
C THR A 116 -7.54 4.47 14.18
N GLY A 117 -6.61 5.39 14.43
CA GLY A 117 -5.58 5.16 15.43
C GLY A 117 -4.53 4.15 14.98
N GLU A 118 -4.59 3.69 13.74
CA GLU A 118 -3.66 2.68 13.25
C GLU A 118 -2.64 3.27 12.29
N ARG A 119 -1.45 2.70 12.29
CA ARG A 119 -0.39 3.06 11.38
C ARG A 119 0.08 1.81 10.66
N TYR A 120 -0.28 1.71 9.39
CA TYR A 120 0.20 0.64 8.51
C TYR A 120 1.52 1.09 7.92
N CYS A 121 2.61 0.51 8.37
CA CYS A 121 3.95 0.83 7.91
C CYS A 121 4.34 -0.21 6.85
N VAL A 122 4.44 0.24 5.59
CA VAL A 122 4.50 -0.67 4.45
C VAL A 122 5.75 -0.41 3.64
N ASN A 123 6.35 -1.47 3.11
CA ASN A 123 7.54 -1.36 2.26
C ASN A 123 7.16 -0.96 0.83
N SER A 124 7.82 0.08 0.30
CA SER A 124 7.59 0.50 -1.08
C SER A 124 7.83 -0.63 -2.07
N ALA A 125 8.80 -1.51 -1.78
CA ALA A 125 9.16 -2.58 -2.70
C ALA A 125 8.03 -3.58 -2.91
N ALA A 126 7.05 -3.62 -2.01
CA ALA A 126 5.88 -4.50 -2.15
C ALA A 126 4.76 -3.84 -2.95
N LEU A 127 4.90 -2.57 -3.30
CA LEU A 127 3.84 -1.77 -3.88
C LEU A 127 4.20 -1.27 -5.27
N HIS A 128 3.16 -1.04 -6.07
CA HIS A 128 3.27 -0.31 -7.33
C HIS A 128 2.27 0.84 -7.27
N PHE A 129 2.74 2.08 -7.49
CA PHE A 129 1.90 3.26 -7.38
C PHE A 129 1.28 3.59 -8.74
N ILE A 130 -0.02 3.89 -8.74
CA ILE A 130 -0.75 4.28 -9.95
C ILE A 130 -1.39 5.64 -9.69
N PRO A 131 -0.93 6.70 -10.37
CA PRO A 131 -1.53 8.03 -10.16
C PRO A 131 -2.96 8.08 -10.68
N VAL A 132 -3.74 9.02 -10.15
CA VAL A 132 -5.17 9.12 -10.45
C VAL A 132 -5.43 9.16 -11.95
N GLU A 133 -4.63 9.94 -12.69
CA GLU A 133 -4.88 10.10 -14.12
C GLU A 133 -4.63 8.82 -14.92
N LYS A 134 -4.03 7.81 -14.33
CA LYS A 134 -3.79 6.54 -14.99
C LYS A 134 -4.69 5.41 -14.51
N LEU A 135 -5.54 5.67 -13.53
CA LEU A 135 -6.38 4.62 -12.97
C LEU A 135 -7.27 3.95 -14.00
N LYS A 136 -7.95 4.77 -14.81
CA LYS A 136 -8.85 4.22 -15.82
C LYS A 136 -8.07 3.41 -16.84
N GLU A 137 -6.96 3.94 -17.30
CA GLU A 137 -6.13 3.32 -18.32
C GLU A 137 -5.62 1.96 -17.87
N GLU A 138 -5.30 1.81 -16.59
CA GLU A 138 -4.72 0.58 -16.07
C GLU A 138 -5.75 -0.37 -15.47
N GLY A 139 -7.04 -0.08 -15.63
CA GLY A 139 -8.08 -1.01 -15.21
C GLY A 139 -8.62 -0.77 -13.81
N TYR A 140 -8.30 0.35 -13.20
CA TYR A 140 -8.73 0.68 -11.84
C TYR A 140 -9.72 1.84 -11.81
N GLY A 141 -10.47 2.02 -12.91
CA GLY A 141 -11.38 3.16 -13.02
C GLY A 141 -12.39 3.28 -11.91
N GLN A 142 -12.80 2.15 -11.31
CA GLN A 142 -13.78 2.20 -10.24
C GLN A 142 -13.27 2.94 -9.01
N TYR A 143 -11.96 3.09 -8.87
CA TYR A 143 -11.38 3.79 -7.72
C TYR A 143 -11.30 5.29 -7.90
N LEU A 144 -11.65 5.79 -9.10
CA LEU A 144 -11.73 7.23 -9.32
C LEU A 144 -12.74 7.89 -8.40
N SER A 145 -13.79 7.17 -8.03
CA SER A 145 -14.81 7.73 -7.16
C SER A 145 -14.28 8.16 -5.79
N LEU A 146 -13.21 7.54 -5.33
CA LEU A 146 -12.60 7.94 -4.06
C LEU A 146 -12.10 9.39 -4.14
N PHE A 147 -11.49 9.73 -5.25
CA PHE A 147 -10.88 11.05 -5.43
C PHE A 147 -11.89 12.09 -5.86
N GLN A 148 -12.92 11.68 -6.59
CA GLN A 148 -13.98 12.60 -6.98
C GLN A 148 -14.76 13.08 -5.77
N SER A 149 -15.07 12.18 -4.82
CA SER A 149 -15.73 12.57 -3.58
C SER A 149 -14.90 13.59 -2.82
N GLN A 150 -13.61 13.34 -2.73
CA GLN A 150 -12.69 14.24 -2.03
C GLN A 150 -12.67 15.62 -2.70
N GLN A 151 -12.63 15.64 -4.03
CA GLN A 151 -12.61 16.90 -4.76
C GLN A 151 -13.90 17.67 -4.57
N SER A 152 -15.03 16.99 -4.61
CA SER A 152 -16.32 17.63 -4.42
C SER A 152 -16.39 18.31 -3.05
N GLU A 153 -15.96 17.59 -2.02
CA GLU A 153 -15.96 18.15 -0.68
C GLU A 153 -15.03 19.36 -0.58
N GLY A 154 -13.89 19.27 -1.23
CA GLY A 154 -12.94 20.37 -1.19
C GLY A 154 -13.42 21.59 -1.93
N GLN A 155 -14.30 21.44 -2.90
CA GLN A 155 -14.79 22.57 -3.68
C GLN A 155 -15.96 23.30 -3.06
N GLN A 156 -16.73 22.59 -2.24
CA GLN A 156 -17.96 23.19 -1.71
C GLN A 156 -17.77 24.43 -0.87
N PRO A 157 -16.84 24.45 0.02
CA PRO A 157 -16.75 25.61 0.88
C PRO A 157 -16.26 26.83 0.17
N GLN A 158 -15.95 26.72 -0.99
CA GLN A 158 -15.48 27.84 -1.66
C GLN A 158 -16.48 28.40 -2.50
N GLY A 159 -16.86 27.97 -2.09
CA GLY A 159 -17.33 28.27 -2.60
C GLY A 159 -17.74 28.36 -3.01
N GLN A 160 -17.77 28.10 -2.78
CA GLN A 160 -17.71 27.80 -2.76
C GLN A 160 -17.02 27.59 -2.39
N GLU A 161 -16.63 27.41 -1.84
CA GLU A 161 -15.82 27.25 -1.28
C GLU A 161 -15.14 27.33 -1.47
#